data_3e9be2837141150b2032e520973f9c64
#
_entry.id   3e9be2837141150b2032e520973f9c64
#
_cell.length_a   1.000
_cell.length_b   1.000
_cell.length_c   1.000
_cell.angle_alpha   90.00
_cell.angle_beta   90.00
_cell.angle_gamma   90.00
#
_symmetry.space_group_name_H-M   'P 1'
#
loop_
_entity.id
_entity.type
_entity.pdbx_description
1 polymer ?
#
loop_
_entity_poly.entity_id
_entity_poly.type
_entity_poly.pdbx_seq_one_letter_code
_entity_poly.pdbx_strand_id
1 'polypeptide(L)'
;LKDILHFSHANGFPASTYRTIFAELADDYELRYIERIGHDRRYPVTRDWPHLVEQLLDDIGSRYERPVWLVGHSLGGYLSLMAALKKPQWVRGVVMIDSPIIAGWRAGALRASQWAGLDERLSPAAATRNRRTRWTSRDEVWRHFREKPAFARWDERMLADYIDHGIPQAGADGERALAFDRQVEYLIYRTLPHTLGPRLAHGAPVPLGFLAGTRSREVRQVGLDATRRATRGRIEWIEGSHLFPMERPIETARALQRMLNSLKAEEGCASQAGAPIARRA
;
A
#
# COMPACT_ATOMS: atom_id res chain seq x y z
N LEU A 1 18.94 -5.61 -17.18
CA LEU A 1 18.67 -5.03 -15.83
C LEU A 1 17.22 -5.34 -15.46
N LYS A 2 16.98 -5.81 -14.22
CA LYS A 2 15.63 -6.02 -13.69
C LYS A 2 14.92 -4.68 -13.57
N ASP A 3 13.60 -4.68 -13.76
CA ASP A 3 12.77 -3.51 -13.45
C ASP A 3 12.78 -3.24 -11.95
N ILE A 4 12.78 -1.96 -11.58
CA ILE A 4 12.68 -1.56 -10.18
C ILE A 4 11.20 -1.57 -9.77
N LEU A 5 10.89 -2.26 -8.68
CA LEU A 5 9.59 -2.28 -8.04
C LEU A 5 9.73 -1.68 -6.65
N HIS A 6 9.19 -0.48 -6.44
CA HIS A 6 9.13 0.15 -5.12
C HIS A 6 7.81 -0.21 -4.44
N PHE A 7 7.91 -0.87 -3.29
CA PHE A 7 6.77 -1.31 -2.50
C PHE A 7 6.51 -0.37 -1.32
N SER A 8 5.26 0.02 -1.14
CA SER A 8 4.78 0.80 0.00
C SER A 8 3.83 -0.03 0.85
N HIS A 9 4.15 -0.17 2.14
CA HIS A 9 3.45 -1.05 3.09
C HIS A 9 2.11 -0.46 3.58
N ALA A 10 1.26 -1.31 4.18
CA ALA A 10 0.06 -0.88 4.88
C ALA A 10 0.38 -0.27 6.25
N ASN A 11 -0.53 0.59 6.74
CA ASN A 11 -0.39 1.24 8.04
C ASN A 11 -0.25 0.22 9.18
N GLY A 12 0.76 0.38 10.03
CA GLY A 12 1.05 -0.51 11.15
C GLY A 12 1.82 -1.79 10.82
N PHE A 13 2.19 -2.01 9.54
CA PHE A 13 2.93 -3.19 9.09
C PHE A 13 4.22 -2.76 8.38
N PRO A 14 5.40 -2.87 9.00
CA PRO A 14 6.67 -2.57 8.34
C PRO A 14 6.85 -3.33 7.03
N ALA A 15 7.61 -2.78 6.08
CA ALA A 15 7.76 -3.39 4.75
C ALA A 15 8.33 -4.81 4.81
N SER A 16 9.22 -5.10 5.75
CA SER A 16 9.76 -6.44 5.97
C SER A 16 8.71 -7.50 6.34
N THR A 17 7.49 -7.10 6.74
CA THR A 17 6.35 -8.03 6.88
C THR A 17 6.01 -8.73 5.57
N TYR A 18 6.34 -8.14 4.41
CA TYR A 18 6.00 -8.65 3.07
C TYR A 18 7.12 -9.48 2.43
N ARG A 19 8.15 -9.89 3.18
CA ARG A 19 9.33 -10.61 2.65
C ARG A 19 8.98 -11.87 1.86
N THR A 20 7.96 -12.61 2.29
CA THR A 20 7.48 -13.78 1.56
C THR A 20 6.99 -13.42 0.15
N ILE A 21 6.27 -12.29 0.00
CA ILE A 21 5.85 -11.77 -1.31
C ILE A 21 7.06 -11.27 -2.11
N PHE A 22 8.00 -10.60 -1.45
CA PHE A 22 9.20 -10.08 -2.09
C PHE A 22 10.08 -11.20 -2.67
N ALA A 23 10.21 -12.31 -1.95
CA ALA A 23 10.97 -13.47 -2.42
C ALA A 23 10.42 -14.02 -3.74
N GLU A 24 9.10 -14.10 -3.89
CA GLU A 24 8.45 -14.56 -5.14
C GLU A 24 8.60 -13.60 -6.33
N LEU A 25 8.90 -12.32 -6.06
CA LEU A 25 9.07 -11.28 -7.09
C LEU A 25 10.54 -10.99 -7.41
N ALA A 26 11.47 -11.46 -6.59
CA ALA A 26 12.88 -11.10 -6.66
C ALA A 26 13.60 -11.55 -7.92
N ASP A 27 13.10 -12.58 -8.60
CA ASP A 27 13.69 -13.04 -9.88
C ASP A 27 13.41 -12.06 -11.02
N ASP A 28 12.26 -11.39 -11.03
CA ASP A 28 11.82 -10.49 -12.10
C ASP A 28 12.09 -9.02 -11.80
N TYR A 29 12.14 -8.64 -10.51
CA TYR A 29 12.22 -7.24 -10.07
C TYR A 29 13.34 -7.00 -9.08
N GLU A 30 13.89 -5.79 -9.14
CA GLU A 30 14.69 -5.22 -8.07
C GLU A 30 13.75 -4.57 -7.04
N LEU A 31 13.57 -5.25 -5.89
CA LEU A 31 12.64 -4.82 -4.84
C LEU A 31 13.25 -3.70 -4.00
N ARG A 32 12.49 -2.62 -3.81
CA ARG A 32 12.84 -1.48 -2.96
C ARG A 32 11.65 -1.06 -2.11
N TYR A 33 11.91 -0.50 -0.94
CA TYR A 33 10.87 -0.04 -0.02
C TYR A 33 11.44 0.90 1.05
N ILE A 34 10.54 1.67 1.65
CA ILE A 34 10.79 2.36 2.92
C ILE A 34 10.27 1.44 4.03
N GLU A 35 11.13 1.07 4.99
CA GLU A 35 10.77 0.09 6.03
C GLU A 35 9.59 0.55 6.89
N ARG A 36 9.53 1.84 7.29
CA ARG A 36 8.47 2.41 8.11
C ARG A 36 8.11 3.82 7.62
N ILE A 37 7.15 3.92 6.73
CA ILE A 37 6.62 5.20 6.24
C ILE A 37 5.98 5.97 7.41
N GLY A 38 6.24 7.29 7.47
CA GLY A 38 5.70 8.20 8.49
C GLY A 38 6.51 8.26 9.79
N HIS A 39 7.66 7.55 9.90
CA HIS A 39 8.52 7.57 11.08
C HIS A 39 9.74 8.51 10.94
N ASP A 40 9.96 9.08 9.78
CA ASP A 40 10.97 10.11 9.59
C ASP A 40 10.38 11.48 9.95
N ARG A 41 10.97 12.17 10.91
CA ARG A 41 10.52 13.48 11.40
C ARG A 41 10.50 14.58 10.33
N ARG A 42 11.24 14.40 9.25
CA ARG A 42 11.22 15.31 8.10
C ARG A 42 9.88 15.29 7.36
N TYR A 43 9.14 14.18 7.48
CA TYR A 43 7.88 13.94 6.78
C TYR A 43 6.74 13.65 7.76
N PRO A 44 6.22 14.68 8.48
CA PRO A 44 5.19 14.49 9.48
C PRO A 44 3.87 14.03 8.85
N VAL A 45 3.11 13.24 9.60
CA VAL A 45 1.76 12.82 9.19
C VAL A 45 0.80 13.99 9.34
N THR A 46 0.32 14.53 8.23
CA THR A 46 -0.64 15.62 8.17
C THR A 46 -1.83 15.26 7.27
N ARG A 47 -2.87 16.10 7.26
CA ARG A 47 -4.07 15.86 6.45
C ARG A 47 -3.71 15.63 4.98
N ASP A 48 -4.38 14.64 4.35
CA ASP A 48 -4.16 14.25 2.95
C ASP A 48 -2.73 13.76 2.63
N TRP A 49 -1.88 13.53 3.62
CA TRP A 49 -0.55 12.88 3.54
C TRP A 49 0.48 13.51 2.57
N PRO A 50 0.55 14.83 2.38
CA PRO A 50 1.47 15.42 1.41
C PRO A 50 2.93 15.08 1.72
N HIS A 51 3.34 15.09 3.00
CA HIS A 51 4.73 14.80 3.39
C HIS A 51 5.07 13.31 3.29
N LEU A 52 4.10 12.40 3.48
CA LEU A 52 4.35 10.97 3.23
C LEU A 52 4.56 10.69 1.74
N VAL A 53 3.87 11.44 0.86
CA VAL A 53 4.12 11.39 -0.59
C VAL A 53 5.49 11.97 -0.92
N GLU A 54 5.92 13.04 -0.25
CA GLU A 54 7.27 13.60 -0.39
C GLU A 54 8.32 12.59 0.06
N GLN A 55 8.13 11.92 1.21
CA GLN A 55 9.04 10.84 1.67
C GLN A 55 9.23 9.77 0.59
N LEU A 56 8.14 9.31 -0.04
CA LEU A 56 8.21 8.32 -1.11
C LEU A 56 8.93 8.87 -2.35
N LEU A 57 8.62 10.10 -2.76
CA LEU A 57 9.25 10.71 -3.93
C LEU A 57 10.74 11.02 -3.72
N ASP A 58 11.13 11.46 -2.53
CA ASP A 58 12.52 11.71 -2.20
C ASP A 58 13.34 10.40 -2.16
N ASP A 59 12.74 9.31 -1.65
CA ASP A 59 13.38 7.99 -1.71
C ASP A 59 13.57 7.51 -3.16
N ILE A 60 12.54 7.70 -4.01
CA ILE A 60 12.64 7.34 -5.43
C ILE A 60 13.67 8.23 -6.15
N GLY A 61 13.56 9.55 -6.03
CA GLY A 61 14.38 10.50 -6.75
C GLY A 61 15.85 10.50 -6.35
N SER A 62 16.18 10.11 -5.10
CA SER A 62 17.55 10.01 -4.63
C SER A 62 18.26 8.71 -5.03
N ARG A 63 17.50 7.68 -5.44
CA ARG A 63 18.05 6.33 -5.66
C ARG A 63 18.03 5.86 -7.11
N TYR A 64 17.11 6.43 -7.95
CA TYR A 64 16.87 5.87 -9.27
C TYR A 64 16.93 6.93 -10.36
N GLU A 65 17.67 6.62 -11.42
CA GLU A 65 17.77 7.45 -12.62
C GLU A 65 16.68 7.13 -13.68
N ARG A 66 15.91 6.08 -13.45
CA ARG A 66 14.86 5.59 -14.37
C ARG A 66 13.52 5.44 -13.68
N PRO A 67 12.41 5.56 -14.41
CA PRO A 67 11.07 5.36 -13.84
C PRO A 67 10.89 3.97 -13.26
N VAL A 68 10.12 3.89 -12.15
CA VAL A 68 9.90 2.68 -11.36
C VAL A 68 8.44 2.21 -11.40
N TRP A 69 8.21 0.93 -11.15
CA TRP A 69 6.89 0.41 -10.82
C TRP A 69 6.59 0.68 -9.35
N LEU A 70 5.39 1.21 -9.07
CA LEU A 70 4.93 1.38 -7.69
C LEU A 70 3.89 0.32 -7.37
N VAL A 71 4.08 -0.35 -6.24
CA VAL A 71 3.11 -1.30 -5.68
C VAL A 71 2.86 -0.91 -4.24
N GLY A 72 1.59 -0.85 -3.83
CA GLY A 72 1.31 -0.48 -2.45
C GLY A 72 0.04 -1.11 -1.91
N HIS A 73 0.10 -1.50 -0.63
CA HIS A 73 -1.03 -2.07 0.10
C HIS A 73 -1.67 -1.01 1.00
N SER A 74 -2.99 -0.86 0.91
CA SER A 74 -3.76 0.04 1.78
C SER A 74 -3.21 1.49 1.76
N LEU A 75 -2.63 2.00 2.85
CA LEU A 75 -1.86 3.27 2.89
C LEU A 75 -0.91 3.38 1.69
N GLY A 76 -0.11 2.35 1.47
CA GLY A 76 0.90 2.32 0.41
C GLY A 76 0.32 2.45 -0.99
N GLY A 77 -0.87 1.90 -1.25
CA GLY A 77 -1.57 2.04 -2.52
C GLY A 77 -2.00 3.48 -2.79
N TYR A 78 -2.51 4.17 -1.78
CA TYR A 78 -2.82 5.61 -1.88
C TYR A 78 -1.56 6.45 -2.12
N LEU A 79 -0.48 6.18 -1.38
CA LEU A 79 0.78 6.93 -1.54
C LEU A 79 1.38 6.70 -2.93
N SER A 80 1.38 5.47 -3.43
CA SER A 80 1.84 5.13 -4.78
C SER A 80 1.04 5.88 -5.86
N LEU A 81 -0.29 5.90 -5.74
CA LEU A 81 -1.14 6.66 -6.66
C LEU A 81 -0.88 8.17 -6.58
N MET A 82 -0.76 8.72 -5.37
CA MET A 82 -0.51 10.15 -5.15
C MET A 82 0.87 10.57 -5.68
N ALA A 83 1.88 9.74 -5.51
CA ALA A 83 3.22 9.94 -6.08
C ALA A 83 3.17 9.97 -7.61
N ALA A 84 2.47 9.03 -8.23
CA ALA A 84 2.27 8.99 -9.69
C ALA A 84 1.50 10.22 -10.21
N LEU A 85 0.51 10.74 -9.45
CA LEU A 85 -0.19 11.97 -9.79
C LEU A 85 0.69 13.23 -9.65
N LYS A 86 1.70 13.22 -8.79
CA LYS A 86 2.61 14.35 -8.54
C LYS A 86 3.83 14.35 -9.47
N LYS A 87 4.37 13.15 -9.79
CA LYS A 87 5.58 12.96 -10.62
C LYS A 87 5.39 11.78 -11.58
N PRO A 88 4.48 11.88 -12.56
CA PRO A 88 4.19 10.77 -13.46
C PRO A 88 5.40 10.31 -14.27
N GLN A 89 6.35 11.20 -14.58
CA GLN A 89 7.58 10.87 -15.30
C GLN A 89 8.54 9.94 -14.53
N TRP A 90 8.35 9.78 -13.22
CA TRP A 90 9.15 8.86 -12.38
C TRP A 90 8.49 7.49 -12.22
N VAL A 91 7.27 7.31 -12.73
CA VAL A 91 6.45 6.13 -12.47
C VAL A 91 6.00 5.49 -13.76
N ARG A 92 6.34 4.23 -13.98
CA ARG A 92 5.90 3.44 -15.14
C ARG A 92 4.43 3.03 -15.02
N GLY A 93 4.02 2.67 -13.81
CA GLY A 93 2.64 2.28 -13.49
C GLY A 93 2.48 1.96 -12.01
N VAL A 94 1.24 1.80 -11.58
CA VAL A 94 0.89 1.57 -10.18
C VAL A 94 -0.01 0.34 -10.06
N VAL A 95 0.29 -0.55 -9.10
CA VAL A 95 -0.64 -1.60 -8.65
C VAL A 95 -1.05 -1.30 -7.21
N MET A 96 -2.33 -1.06 -7.01
CA MET A 96 -2.91 -0.80 -5.70
C MET A 96 -3.49 -2.09 -5.12
N ILE A 97 -3.06 -2.47 -3.92
CA ILE A 97 -3.54 -3.65 -3.21
C ILE A 97 -4.55 -3.19 -2.16
N ASP A 98 -5.80 -3.52 -2.37
CA ASP A 98 -6.94 -3.23 -1.47
C ASP A 98 -7.01 -1.78 -0.96
N SER A 99 -6.76 -0.85 -1.85
CA SER A 99 -6.78 0.61 -1.61
C SER A 99 -7.83 1.28 -2.52
N PRO A 100 -9.13 1.01 -2.33
CA PRO A 100 -10.17 1.49 -3.24
C PRO A 100 -10.27 3.03 -3.21
N ILE A 101 -10.42 3.66 -4.37
CA ILE A 101 -10.44 5.12 -4.52
C ILE A 101 -11.73 5.70 -3.93
N ILE A 102 -11.60 6.50 -2.87
CA ILE A 102 -12.73 7.18 -2.23
C ILE A 102 -13.15 8.36 -3.10
N ALA A 103 -14.41 8.37 -3.56
CA ALA A 103 -14.94 9.40 -4.45
C ALA A 103 -16.42 9.68 -4.19
N GLY A 104 -16.94 10.73 -4.82
CA GLY A 104 -18.36 11.11 -4.75
C GLY A 104 -18.81 11.44 -3.33
N TRP A 105 -20.04 11.07 -2.98
CA TRP A 105 -20.63 11.36 -1.67
C TRP A 105 -19.84 10.75 -0.50
N ARG A 106 -19.18 9.61 -0.71
CA ARG A 106 -18.33 8.96 0.33
C ARG A 106 -17.11 9.82 0.68
N ALA A 107 -16.51 10.50 -0.30
CA ALA A 107 -15.44 11.46 -0.03
C ALA A 107 -15.94 12.66 0.77
N GLY A 108 -17.16 13.15 0.44
CA GLY A 108 -17.84 14.20 1.20
C GLY A 108 -18.15 13.77 2.64
N ALA A 109 -18.67 12.55 2.83
CA ALA A 109 -18.96 12.00 4.16
C ALA A 109 -17.68 11.82 5.00
N LEU A 110 -16.59 11.31 4.41
CA LEU A 110 -15.30 11.19 5.08
C LEU A 110 -14.78 12.58 5.51
N ARG A 111 -14.83 13.56 4.60
CA ARG A 111 -14.44 14.94 4.92
C ARG A 111 -15.26 15.53 6.07
N ALA A 112 -16.57 15.34 6.04
CA ALA A 112 -17.47 15.82 7.09
C ALA A 112 -17.19 15.12 8.44
N SER A 113 -16.96 13.80 8.46
CA SER A 113 -16.63 13.06 9.68
C SER A 113 -15.29 13.50 10.28
N GLN A 114 -14.28 13.75 9.44
CA GLN A 114 -12.98 14.28 9.89
C GLN A 114 -13.11 15.70 10.45
N TRP A 115 -13.92 16.54 9.82
CA TRP A 115 -14.18 17.91 10.31
C TRP A 115 -14.93 17.89 11.66
N ALA A 116 -15.90 16.99 11.82
CA ALA A 116 -16.67 16.84 13.06
C ALA A 116 -15.93 16.05 14.17
N GLY A 117 -14.74 15.50 13.91
CA GLY A 117 -14.00 14.65 14.84
C GLY A 117 -14.63 13.28 15.11
N LEU A 118 -15.57 12.84 14.25
CA LEU A 118 -16.30 11.57 14.40
C LEU A 118 -15.58 10.39 13.73
N ASP A 119 -14.55 10.64 12.95
CA ASP A 119 -13.74 9.68 12.24
C ASP A 119 -13.06 8.65 13.17
N GLU A 120 -12.78 9.03 14.42
CA GLU A 120 -12.21 8.14 15.43
C GLU A 120 -13.12 6.95 15.74
N ARG A 121 -14.45 7.14 15.70
CA ARG A 121 -15.44 6.08 15.96
C ARG A 121 -15.70 5.18 14.76
N LEU A 122 -15.41 5.68 13.56
CA LEU A 122 -15.71 5.03 12.29
C LEU A 122 -14.50 4.32 11.65
N SER A 123 -13.29 4.60 12.18
CA SER A 123 -12.03 4.06 11.66
C SER A 123 -11.33 3.15 12.69
N PRO A 124 -10.32 2.35 12.27
CA PRO A 124 -9.46 1.61 13.18
C PRO A 124 -8.63 2.48 14.14
N ALA A 125 -8.68 3.82 14.01
CA ALA A 125 -7.87 4.77 14.81
C ALA A 125 -8.01 4.56 16.31
N ALA A 126 -9.23 4.37 16.83
CA ALA A 126 -9.45 4.13 18.25
C ALA A 126 -8.74 2.85 18.75
N ALA A 127 -8.71 1.81 17.94
CA ALA A 127 -8.06 0.55 18.30
C ALA A 127 -6.54 0.70 18.38
N THR A 128 -5.93 1.60 17.60
CA THR A 128 -4.48 1.82 17.61
C THR A 128 -3.99 2.48 18.88
N ARG A 129 -4.78 3.38 19.49
CA ARG A 129 -4.41 4.09 20.72
C ARG A 129 -4.18 3.15 21.91
N ASN A 130 -5.01 2.09 22.01
CA ASN A 130 -4.97 1.13 23.12
C ASN A 130 -4.19 -0.15 22.78
N ARG A 131 -3.50 -0.15 21.64
CA ARG A 131 -2.72 -1.31 21.20
C ARG A 131 -1.57 -1.58 22.15
N ARG A 132 -1.41 -2.85 22.55
CA ARG A 132 -0.27 -3.31 23.32
C ARG A 132 1.03 -3.08 22.55
N THR A 133 2.10 -2.65 23.23
CA THR A 133 3.38 -2.29 22.62
C THR A 133 4.57 -3.05 23.16
N ARG A 134 4.43 -3.84 24.24
CA ARG A 134 5.51 -4.61 24.84
C ARG A 134 5.07 -6.02 25.20
N TRP A 135 5.98 -6.97 25.09
CA TRP A 135 5.83 -8.39 25.40
C TRP A 135 7.13 -8.90 26.00
N THR A 136 7.05 -9.94 26.81
CA THR A 136 8.19 -10.52 27.53
C THR A 136 9.02 -11.47 26.67
N SER A 137 8.43 -12.03 25.58
CA SER A 137 9.11 -12.97 24.71
C SER A 137 8.49 -13.01 23.31
N ARG A 138 9.23 -13.60 22.34
CA ARG A 138 8.72 -13.88 21.01
C ARG A 138 7.49 -14.81 21.02
N ASP A 139 7.49 -15.82 21.90
CA ASP A 139 6.38 -16.76 22.01
C ASP A 139 5.11 -16.09 22.56
N GLU A 140 5.26 -15.14 23.47
CA GLU A 140 4.13 -14.34 23.93
C GLU A 140 3.56 -13.46 22.80
N VAL A 141 4.41 -12.85 21.97
CA VAL A 141 3.97 -12.12 20.78
C VAL A 141 3.21 -13.04 19.83
N TRP A 142 3.76 -14.22 19.54
CA TRP A 142 3.14 -15.20 18.64
C TRP A 142 1.74 -15.58 19.10
N ARG A 143 1.59 -16.01 20.37
CA ARG A 143 0.28 -16.36 20.93
C ARG A 143 -0.70 -15.20 20.86
N HIS A 144 -0.25 -13.99 21.29
CA HIS A 144 -1.08 -12.80 21.28
C HIS A 144 -1.64 -12.44 19.90
N PHE A 145 -0.87 -12.58 18.82
CA PHE A 145 -1.36 -12.29 17.49
C PHE A 145 -2.14 -13.46 16.91
N ARG A 146 -1.70 -14.69 17.11
CA ARG A 146 -2.37 -15.88 16.57
C ARG A 146 -3.81 -16.04 17.07
N GLU A 147 -4.08 -15.63 18.29
CA GLU A 147 -5.41 -15.65 18.90
C GLU A 147 -6.36 -14.58 18.35
N LYS A 148 -5.84 -13.55 17.67
CA LYS A 148 -6.68 -12.49 17.10
C LYS A 148 -7.28 -12.94 15.77
N PRO A 149 -8.62 -12.80 15.56
CA PRO A 149 -9.29 -13.25 14.33
C PRO A 149 -8.70 -12.68 13.04
N ALA A 150 -8.17 -11.46 13.06
CA ALA A 150 -7.54 -10.83 11.90
C ALA A 150 -6.23 -11.53 11.50
N PHE A 151 -5.46 -12.04 12.48
CA PHE A 151 -4.16 -12.67 12.27
C PHE A 151 -4.24 -14.21 12.21
N ALA A 152 -5.32 -14.80 12.71
CA ALA A 152 -5.51 -16.24 12.73
C ALA A 152 -5.46 -16.90 11.33
N ARG A 153 -5.79 -16.12 10.30
CA ARG A 153 -5.78 -16.57 8.89
C ARG A 153 -4.49 -16.28 8.13
N TRP A 154 -3.52 -15.61 8.77
CA TRP A 154 -2.27 -15.27 8.10
C TRP A 154 -1.44 -16.53 7.81
N ASP A 155 -0.73 -16.51 6.70
CA ASP A 155 0.36 -17.45 6.44
C ASP A 155 1.40 -17.34 7.57
N GLU A 156 1.90 -18.46 8.04
CA GLU A 156 2.80 -18.50 9.20
C GLU A 156 4.11 -17.74 8.95
N ARG A 157 4.62 -17.76 7.72
CA ARG A 157 5.82 -16.99 7.33
C ARG A 157 5.57 -15.49 7.44
N MET A 158 4.40 -15.02 6.98
CA MET A 158 4.01 -13.60 7.08
C MET A 158 3.84 -13.16 8.53
N LEU A 159 3.28 -14.03 9.39
CA LEU A 159 3.17 -13.75 10.81
C LEU A 159 4.55 -13.74 11.48
N ALA A 160 5.43 -14.66 11.12
CA ALA A 160 6.81 -14.69 11.61
C ALA A 160 7.57 -13.42 11.22
N ASP A 161 7.52 -13.02 9.94
CA ASP A 161 8.13 -11.77 9.45
C ASP A 161 7.58 -10.54 10.18
N TYR A 162 6.25 -10.47 10.40
CA TYR A 162 5.66 -9.38 11.16
C TYR A 162 6.14 -9.36 12.62
N ILE A 163 6.26 -10.50 13.28
CA ILE A 163 6.76 -10.59 14.65
C ILE A 163 8.23 -10.20 14.73
N ASP A 164 9.04 -10.66 13.78
CA ASP A 164 10.48 -10.44 13.84
C ASP A 164 10.89 -9.01 13.44
N HIS A 165 10.16 -8.39 12.50
CA HIS A 165 10.45 -7.03 12.02
C HIS A 165 9.52 -5.95 12.59
N GLY A 166 8.26 -6.28 12.87
CA GLY A 166 7.29 -5.36 13.44
C GLY A 166 7.33 -5.29 14.97
N ILE A 167 7.89 -6.34 15.63
CA ILE A 167 8.00 -6.42 17.09
C ILE A 167 9.39 -6.97 17.45
N PRO A 168 10.46 -6.26 17.07
CA PRO A 168 11.83 -6.71 17.31
C PRO A 168 12.16 -6.79 18.80
N GLN A 169 13.26 -7.45 19.11
CA GLN A 169 13.84 -7.45 20.45
C GLN A 169 14.20 -6.02 20.87
N ALA A 170 13.82 -5.66 22.10
CA ALA A 170 13.99 -4.31 22.65
C ALA A 170 14.79 -4.28 23.96
N GLY A 171 15.17 -5.43 24.51
CA GLY A 171 15.92 -5.56 25.75
C GLY A 171 16.79 -6.81 25.77
N ALA A 172 17.68 -6.91 26.77
CA ALA A 172 18.61 -8.04 26.94
C ALA A 172 17.87 -9.35 27.25
N ASP A 173 16.74 -9.29 27.96
CA ASP A 173 16.02 -10.45 28.49
C ASP A 173 14.99 -11.02 27.49
N GLY A 174 15.12 -10.72 26.20
CA GLY A 174 14.19 -11.21 25.16
C GLY A 174 12.89 -10.40 25.05
N GLU A 175 12.76 -9.31 25.80
CA GLU A 175 11.63 -8.37 25.69
C GLU A 175 11.48 -7.88 24.24
N ARG A 176 10.24 -7.78 23.79
CA ARG A 176 9.85 -7.33 22.46
C ARG A 176 9.04 -6.04 22.52
N ALA A 177 9.26 -5.15 21.57
CA ALA A 177 8.51 -3.90 21.48
C ALA A 177 8.03 -3.62 20.07
N LEU A 178 6.83 -3.02 19.96
CA LEU A 178 6.25 -2.61 18.68
C LEU A 178 7.15 -1.57 18.02
N ALA A 179 7.61 -1.86 16.80
CA ALA A 179 8.47 -0.98 16.02
C ALA A 179 7.71 0.21 15.41
N PHE A 180 6.43 0.01 15.12
CA PHE A 180 5.57 1.04 14.55
C PHE A 180 4.96 1.89 15.67
N ASP A 181 5.19 3.21 15.63
CA ASP A 181 4.65 4.13 16.63
C ASP A 181 3.11 4.19 16.52
N ARG A 182 2.43 3.96 17.65
CA ARG A 182 0.96 4.00 17.75
C ARG A 182 0.37 5.36 17.38
N GLN A 183 1.09 6.45 17.71
CA GLN A 183 0.63 7.79 17.38
C GLN A 183 0.72 8.06 15.88
N VAL A 184 1.79 7.61 15.22
CA VAL A 184 1.92 7.67 13.76
C VAL A 184 0.81 6.85 13.09
N GLU A 185 0.59 5.62 13.55
CA GLU A 185 -0.48 4.74 13.05
C GLU A 185 -1.87 5.40 13.19
N TYR A 186 -2.14 5.97 14.37
CA TYR A 186 -3.37 6.70 14.67
C TYR A 186 -3.56 7.92 13.74
N LEU A 187 -2.53 8.76 13.59
CA LEU A 187 -2.60 9.95 12.75
C LEU A 187 -2.84 9.61 11.28
N ILE A 188 -2.24 8.54 10.76
CA ILE A 188 -2.48 8.07 9.40
C ILE A 188 -3.97 7.76 9.18
N TYR A 189 -4.62 7.03 10.10
CA TYR A 189 -6.06 6.78 9.99
C TYR A 189 -6.91 8.05 10.07
N ARG A 190 -6.52 9.00 10.95
CA ARG A 190 -7.24 10.27 11.15
C ARG A 190 -7.17 11.23 9.97
N THR A 191 -6.16 11.10 9.14
CA THR A 191 -5.83 12.06 8.08
C THR A 191 -5.98 11.49 6.67
N LEU A 192 -6.76 10.41 6.53
CA LEU A 192 -6.97 9.67 5.28
C LEU A 192 -7.40 10.62 4.13
N PRO A 193 -6.76 10.54 2.96
CA PRO A 193 -7.08 11.39 1.81
C PRO A 193 -8.49 11.14 1.26
N HIS A 194 -9.19 12.22 0.95
CA HIS A 194 -10.53 12.21 0.35
C HIS A 194 -10.59 12.97 -0.98
N THR A 195 -9.46 13.46 -1.48
CA THR A 195 -9.36 14.34 -2.65
C THR A 195 -8.97 13.64 -3.95
N LEU A 196 -8.76 12.31 -3.93
CA LEU A 196 -8.28 11.55 -5.10
C LEU A 196 -9.32 11.40 -6.21
N GLY A 197 -10.60 11.23 -5.86
CA GLY A 197 -11.67 11.05 -6.84
C GLY A 197 -11.70 12.16 -7.91
N PRO A 198 -11.79 13.44 -7.54
CA PRO A 198 -11.75 14.55 -8.50
C PRO A 198 -10.47 14.60 -9.34
N ARG A 199 -9.32 14.31 -8.74
CA ARG A 199 -8.01 14.31 -9.44
C ARG A 199 -7.90 13.24 -10.53
N LEU A 200 -8.73 12.21 -10.46
CA LEU A 200 -8.78 11.09 -11.40
C LEU A 200 -9.97 11.17 -12.36
N ALA A 201 -10.73 12.27 -12.35
CA ALA A 201 -11.91 12.43 -13.21
C ALA A 201 -11.57 12.32 -14.71
N HIS A 202 -10.38 12.74 -15.10
CA HIS A 202 -9.87 12.66 -16.48
C HIS A 202 -8.93 11.46 -16.72
N GLY A 203 -8.91 10.48 -15.82
CA GLY A 203 -8.02 9.30 -15.85
C GLY A 203 -6.74 9.48 -15.05
N ALA A 204 -5.97 8.41 -14.98
CA ALA A 204 -4.67 8.41 -14.32
C ALA A 204 -3.56 8.73 -15.35
N PRO A 205 -2.50 9.43 -14.96
CA PRO A 205 -1.41 9.81 -15.87
C PRO A 205 -0.49 8.64 -16.22
N VAL A 206 -0.62 7.52 -15.49
CA VAL A 206 0.13 6.28 -15.71
C VAL A 206 -0.82 5.07 -15.66
N PRO A 207 -0.45 3.91 -16.24
CA PRO A 207 -1.23 2.70 -16.12
C PRO A 207 -1.49 2.30 -14.67
N LEU A 208 -2.75 1.95 -14.33
CA LEU A 208 -3.15 1.51 -13.00
C LEU A 208 -3.74 0.11 -13.03
N GLY A 209 -3.37 -0.72 -12.03
CA GLY A 209 -4.00 -1.98 -11.69
C GLY A 209 -4.48 -2.02 -10.24
N PHE A 210 -5.42 -2.89 -9.94
CA PHE A 210 -5.98 -3.05 -8.61
C PHE A 210 -6.15 -4.53 -8.24
N LEU A 211 -5.68 -4.92 -7.07
CA LEU A 211 -5.97 -6.23 -6.47
C LEU A 211 -6.95 -6.06 -5.32
N ALA A 212 -8.03 -6.81 -5.33
CA ALA A 212 -9.13 -6.71 -4.37
C ALA A 212 -9.30 -7.99 -3.56
N GLY A 213 -9.49 -7.88 -2.25
CA GLY A 213 -9.88 -9.01 -1.41
C GLY A 213 -11.39 -9.31 -1.53
N THR A 214 -11.75 -10.58 -1.80
CA THR A 214 -13.16 -11.00 -1.95
C THR A 214 -14.01 -10.73 -0.70
N ARG A 215 -13.37 -10.68 0.48
CA ARG A 215 -13.99 -10.40 1.77
C ARG A 215 -13.58 -9.06 2.37
N SER A 216 -12.91 -8.18 1.58
CA SER A 216 -12.49 -6.86 2.06
C SER A 216 -13.69 -6.02 2.49
N ARG A 217 -13.61 -5.49 3.71
CA ARG A 217 -14.59 -4.53 4.24
C ARG A 217 -14.39 -3.15 3.59
N GLU A 218 -13.16 -2.76 3.35
CA GLU A 218 -12.74 -1.50 2.74
C GLU A 218 -13.31 -1.40 1.32
N VAL A 219 -13.18 -2.44 0.51
CA VAL A 219 -13.76 -2.51 -0.84
C VAL A 219 -15.28 -2.42 -0.78
N ARG A 220 -15.94 -3.12 0.16
CA ARG A 220 -17.41 -3.06 0.28
C ARG A 220 -17.90 -1.68 0.73
N GLN A 221 -17.19 -1.03 1.67
CA GLN A 221 -17.57 0.27 2.21
C GLN A 221 -17.37 1.40 1.20
N VAL A 222 -16.23 1.39 0.50
CA VAL A 222 -15.86 2.43 -0.48
C VAL A 222 -16.54 2.19 -1.83
N GLY A 223 -16.76 0.93 -2.23
CA GLY A 223 -17.17 0.55 -3.59
C GLY A 223 -16.01 0.66 -4.58
N LEU A 224 -16.21 0.17 -5.79
CA LEU A 224 -15.18 0.09 -6.82
C LEU A 224 -15.41 0.96 -8.05
N ASP A 225 -16.45 1.77 -8.12
CA ASP A 225 -16.79 2.53 -9.34
C ASP A 225 -15.68 3.49 -9.76
N ALA A 226 -15.15 4.26 -8.81
CA ALA A 226 -14.04 5.17 -9.07
C ALA A 226 -12.75 4.41 -9.39
N THR A 227 -12.47 3.33 -8.65
CA THR A 227 -11.31 2.46 -8.89
C THR A 227 -11.40 1.81 -10.27
N ARG A 228 -12.57 1.26 -10.66
CA ARG A 228 -12.79 0.64 -11.97
C ARG A 228 -12.57 1.62 -13.12
N ARG A 229 -13.05 2.86 -12.99
CA ARG A 229 -12.78 3.90 -14.00
C ARG A 229 -11.29 4.23 -14.09
N ALA A 230 -10.62 4.46 -12.95
CA ALA A 230 -9.21 4.83 -12.91
C ALA A 230 -8.30 3.71 -13.45
N THR A 231 -8.61 2.45 -13.18
CA THR A 231 -7.84 1.28 -13.65
C THR A 231 -8.29 0.79 -15.03
N ARG A 232 -9.27 1.44 -15.66
CA ARG A 232 -9.89 0.96 -16.92
C ARG A 232 -10.36 -0.50 -16.82
N GLY A 233 -10.90 -0.89 -15.65
CA GLY A 233 -11.39 -2.24 -15.39
C GLY A 233 -10.33 -3.28 -15.00
N ARG A 234 -9.05 -2.93 -14.91
CA ARG A 234 -7.97 -3.85 -14.48
C ARG A 234 -8.05 -4.10 -12.98
N ILE A 235 -8.94 -5.00 -12.61
CA ILE A 235 -9.18 -5.45 -11.24
C ILE A 235 -9.10 -6.96 -11.20
N GLU A 236 -8.24 -7.49 -10.34
CA GLU A 236 -8.14 -8.92 -10.05
C GLU A 236 -8.56 -9.18 -8.61
N TRP A 237 -9.32 -10.25 -8.38
CA TRP A 237 -9.83 -10.63 -7.08
C TRP A 237 -9.01 -11.78 -6.49
N ILE A 238 -8.65 -11.64 -5.21
CA ILE A 238 -7.96 -12.68 -4.45
C ILE A 238 -8.84 -13.04 -3.25
N GLU A 239 -8.93 -14.32 -2.95
CA GLU A 239 -9.68 -14.77 -1.77
C GLU A 239 -9.03 -14.23 -0.50
N GLY A 240 -9.79 -13.50 0.31
CA GLY A 240 -9.30 -12.97 1.58
C GLY A 240 -9.93 -11.65 2.00
N SER A 241 -9.54 -11.21 3.19
CA SER A 241 -9.95 -9.92 3.77
C SER A 241 -9.10 -8.78 3.19
N HIS A 242 -9.21 -7.57 3.78
CA HIS A 242 -8.26 -6.48 3.52
C HIS A 242 -6.78 -6.92 3.66
N LEU A 243 -6.52 -7.90 4.50
CA LEU A 243 -5.19 -8.45 4.76
C LEU A 243 -4.86 -9.70 3.92
N PHE A 244 -5.54 -9.89 2.77
CA PHE A 244 -5.28 -11.04 1.90
C PHE A 244 -3.79 -11.18 1.48
N PRO A 245 -2.98 -10.11 1.38
CA PRO A 245 -1.54 -10.28 1.12
C PRO A 245 -0.84 -11.11 2.20
N MET A 246 -1.29 -10.99 3.44
CA MET A 246 -0.78 -11.78 4.56
C MET A 246 -1.45 -13.16 4.67
N GLU A 247 -2.70 -13.28 4.23
CA GLU A 247 -3.46 -14.54 4.25
C GLU A 247 -3.03 -15.46 3.08
N ARG A 248 -2.67 -14.89 1.93
CA ARG A 248 -2.37 -15.57 0.65
C ARG A 248 -1.15 -14.96 -0.06
N PRO A 249 0.05 -14.98 0.54
CA PRO A 249 1.20 -14.26 0.00
C PRO A 249 1.64 -14.74 -1.38
N ILE A 250 1.67 -16.04 -1.62
CA ILE A 250 2.09 -16.61 -2.91
C ILE A 250 1.08 -16.28 -4.02
N GLU A 251 -0.20 -16.39 -3.72
CA GLU A 251 -1.26 -16.04 -4.67
C GLU A 251 -1.24 -14.54 -4.98
N THR A 252 -1.00 -13.70 -3.95
CA THR A 252 -0.82 -12.26 -4.12
C THR A 252 0.38 -11.92 -5.00
N ALA A 253 1.52 -12.56 -4.79
CA ALA A 253 2.71 -12.35 -5.61
C ALA A 253 2.45 -12.71 -7.08
N ARG A 254 1.82 -13.85 -7.35
CA ARG A 254 1.45 -14.29 -8.70
C ARG A 254 0.45 -13.32 -9.36
N ALA A 255 -0.52 -12.81 -8.62
CA ALA A 255 -1.46 -11.81 -9.12
C ALA A 255 -0.76 -10.48 -9.44
N LEU A 256 0.20 -10.06 -8.59
CA LEU A 256 1.04 -8.90 -8.87
C LEU A 256 1.85 -9.07 -10.15
N GLN A 257 2.48 -10.22 -10.37
CA GLN A 257 3.22 -10.51 -11.61
C GLN A 257 2.32 -10.42 -12.84
N ARG A 258 1.12 -11.05 -12.80
CA ARG A 258 0.15 -10.97 -13.91
C ARG A 258 -0.26 -9.53 -14.19
N MET A 259 -0.62 -8.78 -13.15
CA MET A 259 -1.05 -7.40 -13.26
C MET A 259 0.06 -6.52 -13.83
N LEU A 260 1.27 -6.60 -13.31
CA LEU A 260 2.43 -5.84 -13.80
C LEU A 260 2.75 -6.17 -15.26
N ASN A 261 2.67 -7.44 -15.66
CA ASN A 261 2.87 -7.86 -17.06
C ASN A 261 1.79 -7.29 -17.99
N SER A 262 0.54 -7.23 -17.54
CA SER A 262 -0.56 -6.59 -18.28
C SER A 262 -0.31 -5.10 -18.47
N LEU A 263 0.17 -4.39 -17.43
CA LEU A 263 0.50 -2.97 -17.54
C LEU A 263 1.70 -2.69 -18.43
N LYS A 264 2.73 -3.56 -18.42
CA LYS A 264 3.89 -3.48 -19.31
C LYS A 264 3.49 -3.62 -20.79
N ALA A 265 2.58 -4.53 -21.09
CA ALA A 265 2.10 -4.74 -22.46
C ALA A 265 1.41 -3.47 -23.02
N GLU A 266 0.65 -2.74 -22.22
CA GLU A 266 0.06 -1.46 -22.63
C GLU A 266 1.10 -0.37 -22.89
N GLU A 267 2.12 -0.28 -22.04
CA GLU A 267 3.23 0.68 -22.22
C GLU A 267 3.93 0.47 -23.58
N GLY A 268 4.17 -0.79 -23.92
CA GLY A 268 4.75 -1.18 -25.23
C GLY A 268 3.87 -0.83 -26.44
N CYS A 269 2.56 -1.02 -26.33
CA CYS A 269 1.61 -0.65 -27.40
C CYS A 269 1.49 0.87 -27.58
N ALA A 270 1.49 1.64 -26.49
CA ALA A 270 1.41 3.10 -26.55
C ALA A 270 2.65 3.74 -27.20
N SER A 271 3.84 3.21 -26.93
CA SER A 271 5.09 3.67 -27.56
C SER A 271 5.18 3.35 -29.04
N GLN A 272 4.61 2.24 -29.51
CA GLN A 272 4.56 1.88 -30.94
C GLN A 272 3.53 2.71 -31.73
N ALA A 273 2.41 3.08 -31.12
CA ALA A 273 1.38 3.90 -31.75
C ALA A 273 1.80 5.38 -31.92
N GLY A 274 2.80 5.86 -31.16
CA GLY A 274 3.35 7.21 -31.25
C GLY A 274 4.53 7.38 -32.23
N ALA A 275 5.00 6.33 -32.87
CA ALA A 275 6.07 6.44 -33.89
C ALA A 275 5.52 7.10 -35.17
N PRO A 276 6.10 8.21 -35.67
CA PRO A 276 5.67 8.82 -36.92
C PRO A 276 5.89 7.85 -38.05
N ILE A 277 4.83 7.59 -38.84
CA ILE A 277 4.93 6.87 -40.10
C ILE A 277 5.89 7.67 -40.99
N ALA A 278 7.11 7.17 -41.17
CA ALA A 278 8.04 7.73 -42.13
C ALA A 278 7.37 7.68 -43.52
N ARG A 279 6.89 8.80 -44.02
CA ARG A 279 6.43 8.94 -45.40
C ARG A 279 7.63 8.63 -46.30
N ARG A 280 7.59 7.49 -46.97
CA ARG A 280 8.48 7.24 -48.10
C ARG A 280 8.14 8.27 -49.17
N ALA A 281 9.12 9.11 -49.51
CA ALA A 281 9.12 9.92 -50.70
C ALA A 281 9.47 9.06 -51.92
#